data_e3a53a5f2c912466ebeb0c9eacfd14c8
#
_entry.id   e3a53a5f2c912466ebeb0c9eacfd14c8
#
_cell.length_a   1.000
_cell.length_b   1.000
_cell.length_c   1.000
_cell.angle_alpha   90.00
_cell.angle_beta   90.00
_cell.angle_gamma   90.00
#
_symmetry.space_group_name_H-M   'P 1'
#
loop_
_entity.id
_entity.type
_entity.pdbx_description
1 polymer ?
#
loop_
_entity_poly.entity_id
_entity_poly.type
_entity_poly.pdbx_seq_one_letter_code
_entity_poly.pdbx_strand_id
1 'polypeptide(L)' 'MTHKLYLGLGSNLGNREENLRRALALIDERVGSVYRVSSLMETDPVGFSSTNRFMNLVCLVHTMMSPMSCLQKTRCWLL' A
#
# COMPACT_ATOMS: atom_id res chain seq x y z
N MET A 1 8.50 14.66 15.60
CA MET A 1 9.54 13.72 15.17
C MET A 1 9.06 12.94 13.96
N THR A 2 9.89 12.88 12.91
CA THR A 2 9.52 12.19 11.68
C THR A 2 9.83 10.70 11.80
N HIS A 3 8.91 9.87 11.37
CA HIS A 3 9.07 8.42 11.37
C HIS A 3 9.18 7.91 9.93
N LYS A 4 9.97 6.88 9.73
CA LYS A 4 10.06 6.15 8.48
C LYS A 4 9.22 4.88 8.59
N LEU A 5 8.28 4.70 7.66
CA LEU A 5 7.44 3.52 7.63
C LEU A 5 7.57 2.81 6.30
N TYR A 6 7.65 1.50 6.35
CA TYR A 6 7.51 0.64 5.18
C TYR A 6 6.08 0.13 5.14
N LEU A 7 5.38 0.40 4.06
CA LEU A 7 4.00 -0.05 3.87
C LEU A 7 3.94 -0.99 2.67
N GLY A 8 3.36 -2.16 2.90
CA GLY A 8 3.05 -3.09 1.82
C GLY A 8 1.63 -2.84 1.33
N LEU A 9 1.46 -2.71 0.02
CA LEU A 9 0.16 -2.51 -0.61
C LEU A 9 -0.10 -3.65 -1.58
N GLY A 10 -1.35 -4.11 -1.61
CA GLY A 10 -1.76 -5.15 -2.53
C GLY A 10 -3.16 -4.94 -3.07
N SER A 11 -3.38 -5.37 -4.30
CA SER A 11 -4.69 -5.34 -4.94
C SER A 11 -4.83 -6.56 -5.85
N ASN A 12 -5.99 -7.21 -5.81
CA ASN A 12 -6.29 -8.36 -6.67
C ASN A 12 -7.60 -8.23 -7.44
N LEU A 13 -8.24 -7.08 -7.38
CA LEU A 13 -9.52 -6.84 -8.04
C LEU A 13 -9.45 -5.63 -8.97
N GLY A 14 -10.13 -5.73 -10.09
CA GLY A 14 -10.23 -4.65 -11.06
C GLY A 14 -8.89 -4.25 -11.66
N ASN A 15 -8.69 -2.97 -11.87
CA ASN A 15 -7.42 -2.44 -12.34
C ASN A 15 -6.46 -2.30 -11.16
N ARG A 16 -5.68 -3.34 -10.92
CA ARG A 16 -4.80 -3.46 -9.77
C ARG A 16 -3.75 -2.37 -9.71
N GLU A 17 -3.14 -2.05 -10.84
CA GLU A 17 -2.13 -1.00 -10.93
C GLU A 17 -2.71 0.37 -10.58
N GLU A 18 -3.88 0.69 -11.12
CA GLU A 18 -4.57 1.94 -10.83
C GLU A 18 -4.97 2.04 -9.35
N ASN A 19 -5.44 0.93 -8.77
CA ASN A 19 -5.78 0.88 -7.35
C ASN A 19 -4.56 1.19 -6.47
N LEU A 20 -3.40 0.66 -6.82
CA LEU A 20 -2.17 0.92 -6.09
C LEU A 20 -1.70 2.36 -6.26
N ARG A 21 -1.84 2.94 -7.44
CA ARG A 21 -1.52 4.36 -7.67
C ARG A 21 -2.39 5.28 -6.83
N ARG A 22 -3.68 4.98 -6.75
CA ARG A 22 -4.62 5.74 -5.91
C ARG A 22 -4.26 5.64 -4.44
N ALA A 23 -3.91 4.45 -3.99
CA ALA A 23 -3.48 4.24 -2.61
C ALA A 23 -2.23 5.05 -2.29
N LEU A 24 -1.25 5.05 -3.17
CA LEU A 24 -0.03 5.85 -3.00
C LEU A 24 -0.34 7.35 -2.93
N ALA A 25 -1.22 7.84 -3.79
CA ALA A 25 -1.62 9.24 -3.80
C ALA A 25 -2.30 9.63 -2.48
N LEU A 26 -3.18 8.79 -1.97
CA LEU A 26 -3.84 9.03 -0.69
C LEU A 26 -2.88 9.00 0.48
N ILE A 27 -1.92 8.09 0.47
CA ILE A 27 -0.88 8.02 1.50
C ILE A 27 -0.04 9.29 1.47
N ASP A 28 0.38 9.72 0.30
CA ASP A 28 1.19 10.94 0.13
C ASP A 28 0.45 12.19 0.63
N GLU A 29 -0.85 12.23 0.44
CA GLU A 29 -1.69 13.35 0.85
C GLU A 29 -2.03 13.36 2.33
N ARG A 30 -2.32 12.18 2.92
CA ARG A 30 -2.95 12.08 4.24
C ARG A 30 -2.08 11.51 5.34
N VAL A 31 -1.07 10.76 4.99
CA VAL A 31 -0.22 10.05 5.96
C VAL A 31 1.14 10.71 6.08
N GLY A 32 1.79 10.92 4.96
CA GLY A 32 3.12 11.51 4.91
C GLY A 32 3.70 11.43 3.52
N SER A 33 4.93 11.90 3.35
CA SER A 33 5.59 11.93 2.05
C SER A 33 6.00 10.52 1.62
N VAL A 34 5.51 10.09 0.48
CA VAL A 34 5.98 8.84 -0.15
C VAL A 34 7.36 9.11 -0.74
N TYR A 35 8.36 8.46 -0.16
CA TYR A 35 9.76 8.73 -0.45
C TYR A 35 10.34 7.76 -1.49
N ARG A 36 9.96 6.49 -1.39
CA ARG A 36 10.37 5.45 -2.33
C ARG A 36 9.25 4.46 -2.55
N VAL A 37 9.20 3.90 -3.76
CA VAL A 37 8.25 2.87 -4.15
C VAL A 37 9.02 1.76 -4.84
N SER A 38 8.75 0.52 -4.44
CA SER A 38 9.35 -0.64 -5.10
C SER A 38 8.71 -0.88 -6.48
N SER A 39 9.30 -1.77 -7.25
CA SER A 39 8.66 -2.27 -8.45
C SER A 39 7.41 -3.07 -8.08
N LEU A 40 6.50 -3.20 -9.05
CA LEU A 40 5.29 -4.01 -8.89
C LEU A 40 5.66 -5.49 -8.97
N MET A 41 5.06 -6.29 -8.09
CA MET A 41 5.25 -7.75 -8.07
C MET A 41 3.90 -8.44 -8.07
N GLU A 42 3.76 -9.48 -8.88
CA GLU A 42 2.58 -10.33 -8.86
C GLU A 42 2.81 -11.53 -7.97
N THR A 43 1.81 -11.85 -7.14
CA THR A 43 1.85 -13.03 -6.28
C THR A 43 0.53 -13.78 -6.35
N ASP A 44 0.59 -15.10 -6.18
CA ASP A 44 -0.61 -15.92 -6.13
C ASP A 44 -1.27 -15.81 -4.76
N PRO A 45 -2.62 -15.84 -4.70
CA PRO A 45 -3.32 -15.86 -3.42
C PRO A 45 -3.01 -17.15 -2.67
N VAL A 46 -2.70 -17.02 -1.38
CA VAL A 46 -2.35 -18.16 -0.53
C VAL A 46 -3.61 -18.83 -0.01
N GLY A 47 -3.71 -20.16 -0.19
CA GLY A 47 -4.77 -20.96 0.38
C GLY A 47 -6.12 -20.91 -0.34
N PHE A 48 -6.19 -20.25 -1.50
CA PHE A 48 -7.42 -20.15 -2.27
C PHE A 48 -7.19 -20.54 -3.72
N SER A 49 -8.19 -21.17 -4.31
CA SER A 49 -8.23 -21.42 -5.76
C SER A 49 -8.79 -20.20 -6.51
N SER A 50 -8.27 -19.04 -6.23
CA SER A 50 -8.66 -17.83 -6.92
C SER A 50 -7.84 -17.67 -8.21
N THR A 51 -8.50 -17.20 -9.27
CA THR A 51 -7.81 -16.87 -10.52
C THR A 51 -7.18 -15.47 -10.49
N ASN A 52 -7.51 -14.68 -9.46
CA ASN A 52 -7.04 -13.29 -9.36
C ASN A 52 -5.73 -13.24 -8.59
N ARG A 53 -4.65 -12.97 -9.31
CA ARG A 53 -3.34 -12.77 -8.70
C ARG A 53 -3.24 -11.38 -8.08
N PHE A 54 -2.52 -11.29 -6.99
CA PHE A 54 -2.24 -10.00 -6.35
C PHE A 54 -1.14 -9.26 -7.09
N MET A 55 -1.32 -7.95 -7.21
CA MET A 55 -0.26 -7.02 -7.56
C MET A 55 0.16 -6.32 -6.27
N ASN A 56 1.45 -6.38 -5.95
CA ASN A 56 1.98 -5.86 -4.69
C ASN A 56 3.11 -4.87 -4.93
N LEU A 57 3.23 -3.94 -4.00
CA LEU A 57 4.40 -3.07 -3.91
C LEU A 57 4.69 -2.73 -2.45
N VAL A 58 5.89 -2.24 -2.20
CA VAL A 58 6.28 -1.70 -0.89
C VAL A 58 6.65 -0.24 -1.10
N CYS A 59 6.20 0.63 -0.22
CA CYS A 59 6.61 2.02 -0.25
C CYS A 59 7.22 2.44 1.09
N LEU A 60 8.13 3.39 1.02
CA LEU A 60 8.72 4.03 2.19
C LEU A 60 8.08 5.40 2.35
N VAL A 61 7.55 5.66 3.53
CA VAL A 61 6.83 6.89 3.84
C VAL A 61 7.51 7.60 5.01
N HIS A 62 7.72 8.90 4.86
CA HIS A 62 8.12 9.76 5.97
C HIS A 62 6.88 10.43 6.54
N THR A 63 6.59 10.19 7.80
CA THR A 63 5.36 10.68 8.43
C THR A 63 5.62 11.18 9.84
N MET A 64 4.78 12.11 10.28
CA MET A 64 4.71 12.56 11.67
C MET A 64 3.81 11.66 12.51
N MET A 65 3.05 10.78 11.89
CA MET A 65 2.12 9.89 12.58
C MET A 65 2.85 8.72 13.23
N SER A 66 2.31 8.22 14.35
CA SER A 66 2.77 6.96 14.90
C SER A 66 2.42 5.80 13.95
N PRO A 67 3.16 4.70 14.00
CA PRO A 67 2.85 3.53 13.16
C PRO A 67 1.41 3.03 13.34
N MET A 68 0.89 3.07 14.54
CA MET A 68 -0.48 2.65 14.83
C MET A 68 -1.52 3.55 14.15
N SER A 69 -1.32 4.87 14.18
CA SER A 69 -2.20 5.81 13.51
C SER A 69 -2.19 5.63 12.00
N CYS A 70 -1.02 5.36 11.43
CA CYS A 70 -0.89 5.07 10.00
C CYS A 70 -1.68 3.82 9.61
N LEU A 71 -1.58 2.75 10.40
CA LEU A 71 -2.31 1.51 10.14
C LEU A 71 -3.82 1.73 10.16
N GLN A 72 -4.32 2.51 11.10
CA GLN A 72 -5.75 2.80 11.19
C GLN A 72 -6.23 3.57 9.96
N LYS A 73 -5.46 4.51 9.45
CA LYS A 73 -5.82 5.28 8.26
C LYS A 73 -5.74 4.46 6.98
N THR A 74 -4.74 3.61 6.86
CA THR A 74 -4.55 2.78 5.65
C THR A 74 -5.53 1.62 5.56
N ARG A 75 -6.13 1.20 6.67
CA ARG A 75 -7.13 0.11 6.68
C ARG A 75 -8.31 0.37 5.75
N CYS A 76 -8.72 1.61 5.58
CA CYS A 76 -9.83 1.97 4.71
C CYS A 76 -9.49 1.93 3.23
N TRP A 77 -8.22 1.82 2.90
CA TRP A 77 -7.72 1.92 1.53
C TRP A 77 -7.18 0.61 0.96
N LEU A 78 -6.95 -0.37 1.82
CA LEU A 78 -6.50 -1.70 1.41
C LEU A 78 -7.71 -2.49 0.92
N LEU A 79 -7.81 -2.60 -0.38
CA LEU A 79 -8.89 -3.35 -1.02
C LEU A 79 -8.42 -4.72 -1.44
#